data_ee7ff9f89884ba5c84cdfd7daaa626b9
#
_entry.id   ee7ff9f89884ba5c84cdfd7daaa626b9
#
_cell.length_a   1.000
_cell.length_b   1.000
_cell.length_c   1.000
_cell.angle_alpha   90.00
_cell.angle_beta   90.00
_cell.angle_gamma   90.00
#
_symmetry.space_group_name_H-M   'P 1'
#
loop_
_entity.id
_entity.type
_entity.pdbx_description
1 polymer ?
#
loop_
_entity_poly.entity_id
_entity_poly.type
_entity_poly.pdbx_seq_one_letter_code
_entity_poly.pdbx_strand_id
1 'polypeptide(L)'
;FAMFGATVLVPILTGLDPGIALLTSGVGTLVYLLITKGQIPAYLGSSFAYIAPIIALNENSGVGSALVGGFLVGIVYALVAVFVKTVGTKAILRFLPPVVVGPVIMVIGLSLASTAVNMAMYEDSTAKVLVYSSTHLIIALITLGITIFCSVVLKNFLSLIPVLIGITGGYIASLFFGIVDFQPVIDAPWFQIPNFTVPFVDYTPQLTWEIILMMVPIAIVPISEHIGGQLVLGKIAGKNFVEKPGLHRSLFGDG
;
A
#
# COMPACT_ATOMS: atom_id res chain seq x y z
N PHE A 1 9.23 2.71 9.30
CA PHE A 1 10.21 3.04 8.25
C PHE A 1 10.13 2.10 7.05
N ALA A 2 10.05 0.78 7.23
CA ALA A 2 9.98 -0.18 6.11
C ALA A 2 8.78 0.05 5.18
N MET A 3 7.62 0.45 5.70
CA MET A 3 6.39 0.69 4.95
C MET A 3 6.27 2.10 4.35
N PHE A 4 7.22 2.99 4.65
CA PHE A 4 7.18 4.38 4.16
C PHE A 4 7.06 4.45 2.64
N GLY A 5 7.87 3.68 1.92
CA GLY A 5 7.85 3.66 0.46
C GLY A 5 6.48 3.32 -0.12
N ALA A 6 5.84 2.26 0.37
CA ALA A 6 4.52 1.85 -0.09
C ALA A 6 3.43 2.88 0.27
N THR A 7 3.46 3.43 1.49
CA THR A 7 2.45 4.38 1.97
C THR A 7 2.48 5.70 1.20
N VAL A 8 3.65 6.11 0.69
CA VAL A 8 3.80 7.34 -0.11
C VAL A 8 3.61 7.07 -1.61
N LEU A 9 4.12 5.92 -2.12
CA LEU A 9 4.09 5.61 -3.54
C LEU A 9 2.66 5.38 -4.06
N VAL A 10 1.84 4.64 -3.32
CA VAL A 10 0.46 4.34 -3.76
C VAL A 10 -0.36 5.60 -3.99
N PRO A 11 -0.46 6.57 -3.06
CA PRO A 11 -1.20 7.79 -3.32
C PRO A 11 -0.63 8.61 -4.50
N ILE A 12 0.68 8.68 -4.66
CA ILE A 12 1.29 9.36 -5.81
C ILE A 12 0.84 8.73 -7.13
N LEU A 13 0.89 7.40 -7.25
CA LEU A 13 0.48 6.68 -8.45
C LEU A 13 -1.01 6.78 -8.74
N THR A 14 -1.83 6.90 -7.70
CA THR A 14 -3.29 6.95 -7.81
C THR A 14 -3.86 8.36 -7.86
N GLY A 15 -3.02 9.40 -7.78
CA GLY A 15 -3.45 10.79 -7.75
C GLY A 15 -4.11 11.22 -6.44
N LEU A 16 -3.94 10.45 -5.36
CA LEU A 16 -4.40 10.80 -4.02
C LEU A 16 -3.34 11.61 -3.28
N ASP A 17 -3.76 12.35 -2.24
CA ASP A 17 -2.84 13.15 -1.42
C ASP A 17 -1.99 12.25 -0.50
N PRO A 18 -0.63 12.26 -0.62
CA PRO A 18 0.24 11.46 0.23
C PRO A 18 0.18 11.86 1.71
N GLY A 19 -0.09 13.14 2.02
CA GLY A 19 -0.22 13.61 3.40
C GLY A 19 -1.44 13.01 4.09
N ILE A 20 -2.58 12.92 3.37
CA ILE A 20 -3.79 12.25 3.86
C ILE A 20 -3.54 10.75 4.03
N ALA A 21 -2.86 10.11 3.07
CA ALA A 21 -2.55 8.70 3.16
C ALA A 21 -1.66 8.36 4.36
N LEU A 22 -0.68 9.18 4.67
CA LEU A 22 0.16 9.03 5.88
C LEU A 22 -0.65 9.22 7.16
N LEU A 23 -1.50 10.25 7.22
CA LEU A 23 -2.34 10.53 8.38
C LEU A 23 -3.32 9.37 8.62
N THR A 24 -4.04 8.94 7.58
CA THR A 24 -5.04 7.85 7.69
C THR A 24 -4.39 6.51 8.00
N SER A 25 -3.21 6.20 7.43
CA SER A 25 -2.41 5.05 7.82
C SER A 25 -2.02 5.07 9.31
N GLY A 26 -1.61 6.24 9.82
CA GLY A 26 -1.30 6.41 11.24
C GLY A 26 -2.53 6.19 12.12
N VAL A 27 -3.65 6.86 11.81
CA VAL A 27 -4.91 6.70 12.54
C VAL A 27 -5.43 5.27 12.44
N GLY A 28 -5.45 4.67 11.24
CA GLY A 28 -5.85 3.28 11.01
C GLY A 28 -5.01 2.31 11.83
N THR A 29 -3.69 2.50 11.88
CA THR A 29 -2.80 1.69 12.72
C THR A 29 -3.13 1.81 14.20
N LEU A 30 -3.43 3.00 14.71
CA LEU A 30 -3.84 3.19 16.12
C LEU A 30 -5.16 2.48 16.41
N VAL A 31 -6.15 2.60 15.52
CA VAL A 31 -7.44 1.89 15.63
C VAL A 31 -7.23 0.38 15.59
N TYR A 32 -6.39 -0.10 14.68
CA TYR A 32 -6.00 -1.51 14.60
C TYR A 32 -5.39 -2.02 15.92
N LEU A 33 -4.47 -1.27 16.51
CA LEU A 33 -3.86 -1.63 17.79
C LEU A 33 -4.90 -1.67 18.92
N LEU A 34 -5.88 -0.76 18.93
CA LEU A 34 -6.99 -0.80 19.89
C LEU A 34 -7.86 -2.04 19.73
N ILE A 35 -8.25 -2.37 18.49
CA ILE A 35 -9.09 -3.54 18.18
C ILE A 35 -8.36 -4.86 18.51
N THR A 36 -7.07 -4.94 18.19
CA THR A 36 -6.22 -6.10 18.48
C THR A 36 -5.66 -6.11 19.89
N LYS A 37 -6.03 -5.11 20.72
CA LYS A 37 -5.58 -4.94 22.12
C LYS A 37 -4.06 -4.86 22.26
N GLY A 38 -3.38 -4.24 21.30
CA GLY A 38 -1.93 -4.11 21.27
C GLY A 38 -1.16 -5.43 21.13
N GLN A 39 -1.84 -6.53 20.77
CA GLN A 39 -1.20 -7.85 20.72
C GLN A 39 -0.45 -8.11 19.42
N ILE A 40 -0.83 -7.41 18.34
CA ILE A 40 -0.23 -7.58 17.02
C ILE A 40 0.57 -6.31 16.69
N PRO A 41 1.91 -6.39 16.66
CA PRO A 41 2.75 -5.24 16.33
C PRO A 41 2.85 -5.09 14.81
N ALA A 42 1.79 -4.57 14.19
CA ALA A 42 1.75 -4.31 12.76
C ALA A 42 1.44 -2.84 12.49
N TYR A 43 2.01 -2.30 11.42
CA TYR A 43 1.67 -1.01 10.83
C TYR A 43 0.83 -1.26 9.59
N LEU A 44 -0.29 -0.55 9.46
CA LEU A 44 -1.16 -0.62 8.29
C LEU A 44 -0.76 0.46 7.29
N GLY A 45 -0.35 0.03 6.11
CA GLY A 45 0.01 0.90 4.99
C GLY A 45 -0.92 0.71 3.80
N SER A 46 -0.66 1.45 2.74
CA SER A 46 -1.41 1.33 1.49
C SER A 46 -1.15 -0.01 0.80
N SER A 47 -2.19 -0.62 0.24
CA SER A 47 -2.07 -1.88 -0.52
C SER A 47 -1.89 -1.60 -2.01
N PHE A 48 -0.89 -2.23 -2.61
CA PHE A 48 -0.62 -2.16 -4.05
C PHE A 48 -1.73 -2.79 -4.90
N ALA A 49 -2.53 -3.70 -4.35
CA ALA A 49 -3.64 -4.35 -5.05
C ALA A 49 -4.69 -3.35 -5.55
N TYR A 50 -4.83 -2.22 -4.89
CA TYR A 50 -5.84 -1.20 -5.23
C TYR A 50 -5.35 -0.14 -6.22
N ILE A 51 -4.08 -0.14 -6.63
CA ILE A 51 -3.56 0.90 -7.54
C ILE A 51 -4.38 0.95 -8.84
N ALA A 52 -4.48 -0.17 -9.54
CA ALA A 52 -5.18 -0.22 -10.82
C ALA A 52 -6.68 0.15 -10.71
N PRO A 53 -7.46 -0.42 -9.77
CA PRO A 53 -8.87 -0.03 -9.62
C PRO A 53 -9.06 1.41 -9.17
N ILE A 54 -8.20 1.97 -8.32
CA ILE A 54 -8.28 3.38 -7.91
C ILE A 54 -8.00 4.29 -9.11
N ILE A 55 -6.97 4.02 -9.91
CA ILE A 55 -6.67 4.80 -11.11
C ILE A 55 -7.86 4.77 -12.06
N ALA A 56 -8.41 3.58 -12.37
CA ALA A 56 -9.53 3.45 -13.27
C ALA A 56 -10.79 4.19 -12.78
N LEU A 57 -11.10 4.10 -11.49
CA LEU A 57 -12.23 4.84 -10.89
C LEU A 57 -11.98 6.36 -10.90
N ASN A 58 -10.74 6.77 -10.65
CA ASN A 58 -10.37 8.19 -10.63
C ASN A 58 -10.49 8.82 -12.02
N GLU A 59 -10.06 8.12 -13.06
CA GLU A 59 -10.15 8.56 -14.46
C GLU A 59 -11.60 8.60 -14.96
N ASN A 60 -12.43 7.60 -14.61
CA ASN A 60 -13.79 7.48 -15.11
C ASN A 60 -14.80 8.33 -14.32
N SER A 61 -14.68 8.37 -13.00
CA SER A 61 -15.73 8.84 -12.09
C SER A 61 -15.23 9.78 -10.98
N GLY A 62 -13.93 10.10 -10.99
CA GLY A 62 -13.28 11.02 -10.06
C GLY A 62 -12.92 10.41 -8.70
N VAL A 63 -12.12 11.16 -7.93
CA VAL A 63 -11.56 10.76 -6.62
C VAL A 63 -12.63 10.27 -5.64
N GLY A 64 -13.79 10.90 -5.63
CA GLY A 64 -14.90 10.53 -4.75
C GLY A 64 -15.33 9.07 -4.90
N SER A 65 -15.32 8.54 -6.14
CA SER A 65 -15.67 7.15 -6.43
C SER A 65 -14.64 6.17 -5.87
N ALA A 66 -13.36 6.50 -5.94
CA ALA A 66 -12.29 5.71 -5.33
C ALA A 66 -12.43 5.67 -3.79
N LEU A 67 -12.78 6.79 -3.16
CA LEU A 67 -12.99 6.87 -1.70
C LEU A 67 -14.22 6.06 -1.26
N VAL A 68 -15.32 6.12 -2.01
CA VAL A 68 -16.51 5.26 -1.77
C VAL A 68 -16.15 3.79 -1.93
N GLY A 69 -15.32 3.46 -2.93
CA GLY A 69 -14.79 2.12 -3.12
C GLY A 69 -13.96 1.62 -1.94
N GLY A 70 -13.07 2.45 -1.39
CA GLY A 70 -12.29 2.15 -0.19
C GLY A 70 -13.19 1.87 1.02
N PHE A 71 -14.22 2.70 1.25
CA PHE A 71 -15.19 2.47 2.32
C PHE A 71 -15.95 1.14 2.13
N LEU A 72 -16.34 0.82 0.89
CA LEU A 72 -17.02 -0.44 0.58
C LEU A 72 -16.12 -1.65 0.89
N VAL A 73 -14.83 -1.57 0.59
CA VAL A 73 -13.85 -2.61 0.94
C VAL A 73 -13.77 -2.80 2.46
N GLY A 74 -13.78 -1.72 3.25
CA GLY A 74 -13.86 -1.81 4.71
C GLY A 74 -15.09 -2.58 5.19
N ILE A 75 -16.25 -2.37 4.55
CA ILE A 75 -17.47 -3.16 4.83
C ILE A 75 -17.25 -4.64 4.49
N VAL A 76 -16.61 -4.95 3.36
CA VAL A 76 -16.29 -6.36 2.98
C VAL A 76 -15.40 -7.00 4.04
N TYR A 77 -14.38 -6.32 4.52
CA TYR A 77 -13.53 -6.81 5.61
C TYR A 77 -14.31 -7.06 6.90
N ALA A 78 -15.21 -6.14 7.27
CA ALA A 78 -16.07 -6.31 8.43
C ALA A 78 -16.97 -7.55 8.29
N LEU A 79 -17.57 -7.77 7.13
CA LEU A 79 -18.38 -8.97 6.84
C LEU A 79 -17.54 -10.25 6.92
N VAL A 80 -16.34 -10.26 6.33
CA VAL A 80 -15.41 -11.40 6.42
C VAL A 80 -14.97 -11.64 7.87
N ALA A 81 -14.71 -10.58 8.64
CA ALA A 81 -14.38 -10.69 10.06
C ALA A 81 -15.51 -11.32 10.88
N VAL A 82 -16.76 -10.91 10.62
CA VAL A 82 -17.95 -11.54 11.25
C VAL A 82 -18.09 -13.00 10.81
N PHE A 83 -17.89 -13.31 9.55
CA PHE A 83 -17.90 -14.70 9.05
C PHE A 83 -16.84 -15.55 9.76
N VAL A 84 -15.61 -15.05 9.86
CA VAL A 84 -14.51 -15.75 10.58
C VAL A 84 -14.84 -15.93 12.06
N LYS A 85 -15.49 -14.96 12.70
CA LYS A 85 -15.92 -15.06 14.10
C LYS A 85 -16.98 -16.14 14.32
N THR A 86 -17.92 -16.29 13.38
CA THR A 86 -19.07 -17.21 13.52
C THR A 86 -18.75 -18.63 13.06
N VAL A 87 -18.09 -18.77 11.91
CA VAL A 87 -17.80 -20.07 11.29
C VAL A 87 -16.45 -20.63 11.71
N GLY A 88 -15.55 -19.75 12.14
CA GLY A 88 -14.22 -20.12 12.61
C GLY A 88 -13.12 -19.91 11.56
N THR A 89 -11.89 -19.79 12.06
CA THR A 89 -10.69 -19.54 11.24
C THR A 89 -10.38 -20.68 10.26
N LYS A 90 -10.74 -21.92 10.60
CA LYS A 90 -10.52 -23.09 9.73
C LYS A 90 -11.26 -22.97 8.39
N ALA A 91 -12.44 -22.36 8.38
CA ALA A 91 -13.22 -22.17 7.16
C ALA A 91 -12.51 -21.23 6.20
N ILE A 92 -12.07 -20.04 6.67
CA ILE A 92 -11.38 -19.06 5.81
C ILE A 92 -10.04 -19.63 5.30
N LEU A 93 -9.27 -20.34 6.13
CA LEU A 93 -8.01 -20.97 5.73
C LEU A 93 -8.20 -22.13 4.74
N ARG A 94 -9.40 -22.68 4.62
CA ARG A 94 -9.76 -23.66 3.59
C ARG A 94 -10.05 -22.98 2.25
N PHE A 95 -10.69 -21.79 2.26
CA PHE A 95 -10.94 -21.02 1.05
C PHE A 95 -9.70 -20.26 0.57
N LEU A 96 -8.92 -19.73 1.51
CA LEU A 96 -7.68 -18.99 1.25
C LEU A 96 -6.51 -19.70 1.95
N PRO A 97 -6.08 -20.85 1.46
CA PRO A 97 -4.94 -21.57 2.03
C PRO A 97 -3.65 -20.75 1.84
N PRO A 98 -2.69 -20.84 2.76
CA PRO A 98 -1.42 -20.08 2.70
C PRO A 98 -0.65 -20.27 1.39
N VAL A 99 -0.84 -21.40 0.70
CA VAL A 99 -0.21 -21.66 -0.61
C VAL A 99 -0.70 -20.69 -1.71
N VAL A 100 -1.89 -20.10 -1.58
CA VAL A 100 -2.43 -19.12 -2.53
C VAL A 100 -1.80 -17.74 -2.35
N VAL A 101 -1.35 -17.40 -1.14
CA VAL A 101 -0.79 -16.09 -0.82
C VAL A 101 0.44 -15.77 -1.68
N GLY A 102 1.35 -16.73 -1.85
CA GLY A 102 2.54 -16.54 -2.68
C GLY A 102 2.22 -16.17 -4.14
N PRO A 103 1.43 -16.96 -4.86
CA PRO A 103 0.98 -16.62 -6.22
C PRO A 103 0.26 -15.27 -6.31
N VAL A 104 -0.59 -14.92 -5.33
CA VAL A 104 -1.28 -13.62 -5.28
C VAL A 104 -0.26 -12.47 -5.24
N ILE A 105 0.72 -12.53 -4.34
CA ILE A 105 1.78 -11.51 -4.23
C ILE A 105 2.60 -11.43 -5.53
N MET A 106 2.93 -12.57 -6.15
CA MET A 106 3.64 -12.59 -7.43
C MET A 106 2.83 -11.92 -8.55
N VAL A 107 1.54 -12.18 -8.64
CA VAL A 107 0.65 -11.53 -9.64
C VAL A 107 0.59 -10.03 -9.43
N ILE A 108 0.48 -9.54 -8.18
CA ILE A 108 0.52 -8.11 -7.87
C ILE A 108 1.84 -7.50 -8.35
N GLY A 109 2.97 -8.11 -8.00
CA GLY A 109 4.29 -7.62 -8.43
C GLY A 109 4.43 -7.56 -9.95
N LEU A 110 3.98 -8.61 -10.67
CA LEU A 110 4.01 -8.66 -12.11
C LEU A 110 3.06 -7.63 -12.77
N SER A 111 1.89 -7.40 -12.19
CA SER A 111 0.96 -6.39 -12.72
C SER A 111 1.51 -4.96 -12.64
N LEU A 112 2.39 -4.69 -11.71
CA LEU A 112 3.04 -3.38 -11.52
C LEU A 112 4.36 -3.24 -12.30
N ALA A 113 4.83 -4.30 -12.97
CA ALA A 113 6.13 -4.29 -13.65
C ALA A 113 6.19 -3.22 -14.76
N SER A 114 5.14 -3.06 -15.56
CA SER A 114 5.06 -2.02 -16.60
C SER A 114 5.10 -0.61 -16.00
N THR A 115 4.40 -0.38 -14.90
CA THR A 115 4.43 0.90 -14.17
C THR A 115 5.83 1.21 -13.66
N ALA A 116 6.49 0.22 -13.05
CA ALA A 116 7.86 0.38 -12.55
C ALA A 116 8.86 0.68 -13.67
N VAL A 117 8.74 0.03 -14.82
CA VAL A 117 9.59 0.29 -16.00
C VAL A 117 9.34 1.70 -16.54
N ASN A 118 8.09 2.12 -16.66
CA ASN A 118 7.76 3.47 -17.11
C ASN A 118 8.34 4.54 -16.17
N MET A 119 8.19 4.36 -14.85
CA MET A 119 8.78 5.27 -13.86
C MET A 119 10.30 5.32 -13.91
N ALA A 120 10.95 4.21 -14.28
CA ALA A 120 12.40 4.14 -14.42
C ALA A 120 12.93 4.79 -15.70
N MET A 121 12.15 4.79 -16.79
CA MET A 121 12.63 5.16 -18.12
C MET A 121 12.26 6.59 -18.53
N TYR A 122 11.20 7.17 -17.96
CA TYR A 122 10.67 8.47 -18.40
C TYR A 122 10.84 9.55 -17.33
N GLU A 123 11.01 10.79 -17.76
CA GLU A 123 11.13 11.96 -16.86
C GLU A 123 9.89 12.16 -16.01
N ASP A 124 8.72 12.02 -16.64
CA ASP A 124 7.42 12.00 -15.98
C ASP A 124 6.60 10.86 -16.57
N SER A 125 6.41 9.81 -15.77
CA SER A 125 5.64 8.63 -16.17
C SER A 125 4.13 8.86 -16.22
N THR A 126 3.65 10.00 -15.72
CA THR A 126 2.24 10.41 -15.71
C THR A 126 1.90 11.41 -16.82
N ALA A 127 2.90 11.92 -17.54
CA ALA A 127 2.71 12.86 -18.61
C ALA A 127 2.01 12.24 -19.83
N LYS A 128 1.21 13.06 -20.55
CA LYS A 128 0.56 12.62 -21.80
C LYS A 128 1.56 12.26 -22.90
N VAL A 129 2.75 12.87 -22.88
CA VAL A 129 3.86 12.58 -23.79
C VAL A 129 5.03 12.09 -22.98
N LEU A 130 5.38 10.83 -23.15
CA LEU A 130 6.48 10.20 -22.43
C LEU A 130 7.82 10.59 -23.05
N VAL A 131 8.68 11.25 -22.28
CA VAL A 131 10.05 11.63 -22.69
C VAL A 131 11.04 10.68 -22.06
N TYR A 132 11.71 9.88 -22.89
CA TYR A 132 12.73 8.95 -22.42
C TYR A 132 13.96 9.67 -21.87
N SER A 133 14.43 9.24 -20.71
CA SER A 133 15.62 9.80 -20.07
C SER A 133 16.58 8.67 -19.64
N SER A 134 17.73 8.64 -20.28
CA SER A 134 18.80 7.71 -19.89
C SER A 134 19.32 7.96 -18.46
N THR A 135 19.28 9.20 -18.02
CA THR A 135 19.70 9.61 -16.67
C THR A 135 18.78 8.99 -15.62
N HIS A 136 17.45 9.06 -15.81
CA HIS A 136 16.47 8.45 -14.91
C HIS A 136 16.65 6.93 -14.88
N LEU A 137 16.88 6.30 -16.03
CA LEU A 137 17.11 4.85 -16.09
C LEU A 137 18.39 4.44 -15.33
N ILE A 138 19.49 5.18 -15.48
CA ILE A 138 20.75 4.89 -14.76
C ILE A 138 20.51 5.01 -13.24
N ILE A 139 19.84 6.06 -12.77
CA ILE A 139 19.54 6.26 -11.35
C ILE A 139 18.63 5.13 -10.84
N ALA A 140 17.61 4.74 -11.61
CA ALA A 140 16.74 3.64 -11.26
C ALA A 140 17.52 2.31 -11.10
N LEU A 141 18.47 2.03 -12.02
CA LEU A 141 19.33 0.85 -11.93
C LEU A 141 20.27 0.91 -10.74
N ILE A 142 20.84 2.08 -10.42
CA ILE A 142 21.67 2.28 -9.20
C ILE A 142 20.82 2.01 -7.95
N THR A 143 19.64 2.59 -7.87
CA THR A 143 18.70 2.42 -6.75
C THR A 143 18.33 0.95 -6.56
N LEU A 144 17.98 0.27 -7.65
CA LEU A 144 17.67 -1.16 -7.65
C LEU A 144 18.88 -1.98 -7.20
N GLY A 145 20.06 -1.69 -7.73
CA GLY A 145 21.33 -2.35 -7.35
C GLY A 145 21.62 -2.21 -5.86
N ILE A 146 21.49 -1.01 -5.30
CA ILE A 146 21.65 -0.77 -3.86
C ILE A 146 20.62 -1.58 -3.07
N THR A 147 19.36 -1.58 -3.47
CA THR A 147 18.28 -2.31 -2.78
C THR A 147 18.56 -3.82 -2.77
N ILE A 148 18.95 -4.39 -3.92
CA ILE A 148 19.29 -5.82 -4.05
C ILE A 148 20.53 -6.13 -3.19
N PHE A 149 21.57 -5.32 -3.27
CA PHE A 149 22.78 -5.50 -2.48
C PHE A 149 22.45 -5.51 -0.97
N CYS A 150 21.68 -4.53 -0.51
CA CYS A 150 21.27 -4.45 0.90
C CYS A 150 20.42 -5.64 1.33
N SER A 151 19.52 -6.10 0.47
CA SER A 151 18.65 -7.24 0.76
C SER A 151 19.41 -8.57 0.87
N VAL A 152 20.47 -8.75 0.06
CA VAL A 152 21.19 -10.03 -0.02
C VAL A 152 22.40 -10.08 0.92
N VAL A 153 23.13 -8.95 1.04
CA VAL A 153 24.44 -8.92 1.73
C VAL A 153 24.33 -8.47 3.18
N LEU A 154 23.43 -7.49 3.45
CA LEU A 154 23.32 -6.94 4.80
C LEU A 154 22.61 -7.90 5.75
N LYS A 155 22.99 -7.84 7.03
CA LYS A 155 22.46 -8.66 8.13
C LYS A 155 21.91 -7.76 9.24
N ASN A 156 21.20 -8.36 10.18
CA ASN A 156 20.63 -7.69 11.34
C ASN A 156 19.61 -6.61 10.93
N PHE A 157 19.62 -5.46 11.62
CA PHE A 157 18.65 -4.38 11.42
C PHE A 157 18.62 -3.82 9.99
N LEU A 158 19.78 -3.69 9.35
CA LEU A 158 19.87 -3.13 7.98
C LEU A 158 19.20 -4.03 6.92
N SER A 159 19.17 -5.34 7.14
CA SER A 159 18.44 -6.26 6.24
C SER A 159 16.91 -6.15 6.33
N LEU A 160 16.40 -5.43 7.33
CA LEU A 160 14.95 -5.20 7.49
C LEU A 160 14.45 -3.96 6.73
N ILE A 161 15.35 -3.08 6.30
CA ILE A 161 15.03 -1.80 5.64
C ILE A 161 15.73 -1.60 4.29
N PRO A 162 15.88 -2.63 3.44
CA PRO A 162 16.66 -2.51 2.19
C PRO A 162 16.04 -1.49 1.22
N VAL A 163 14.71 -1.42 1.17
CA VAL A 163 13.99 -0.47 0.31
C VAL A 163 14.27 0.98 0.73
N LEU A 164 14.26 1.27 2.04
CA LEU A 164 14.55 2.61 2.53
C LEU A 164 15.99 3.03 2.23
N ILE A 165 16.96 2.11 2.36
CA ILE A 165 18.35 2.36 2.01
C ILE A 165 18.48 2.60 0.49
N GLY A 166 17.76 1.82 -0.32
CA GLY A 166 17.70 2.01 -1.76
C GLY A 166 17.14 3.38 -2.15
N ILE A 167 16.01 3.79 -1.57
CA ILE A 167 15.41 5.12 -1.80
C ILE A 167 16.41 6.22 -1.43
N THR A 168 17.05 6.14 -0.27
CA THR A 168 18.04 7.12 0.19
C THR A 168 19.24 7.17 -0.76
N GLY A 169 19.77 6.01 -1.16
CA GLY A 169 20.89 5.93 -2.10
C GLY A 169 20.53 6.46 -3.49
N GLY A 170 19.33 6.14 -3.99
CA GLY A 170 18.81 6.67 -5.25
C GLY A 170 18.61 8.19 -5.21
N TYR A 171 18.10 8.72 -4.10
CA TYR A 171 17.96 10.16 -3.90
C TYR A 171 19.32 10.88 -3.91
N ILE A 172 20.31 10.31 -3.21
CA ILE A 172 21.70 10.83 -3.23
C ILE A 172 22.26 10.80 -4.66
N ALA A 173 22.08 9.69 -5.39
CA ALA A 173 22.47 9.62 -6.79
C ALA A 173 21.78 10.72 -7.62
N SER A 174 20.49 10.92 -7.46
CA SER A 174 19.72 11.97 -8.14
C SER A 174 20.28 13.38 -7.90
N LEU A 175 20.77 13.64 -6.68
CA LEU A 175 21.46 14.91 -6.35
C LEU A 175 22.74 15.08 -7.17
N PHE A 176 23.57 14.04 -7.30
CA PHE A 176 24.80 14.09 -8.10
C PHE A 176 24.53 14.26 -9.59
N PHE A 177 23.43 13.71 -10.10
CA PHE A 177 23.02 13.89 -11.49
C PHE A 177 22.25 15.19 -11.74
N GLY A 178 21.97 15.99 -10.70
CA GLY A 178 21.36 17.32 -10.82
C GLY A 178 19.90 17.31 -11.26
N ILE A 179 19.17 16.19 -11.07
CA ILE A 179 17.76 16.11 -11.44
C ILE A 179 16.79 16.47 -10.31
N VAL A 180 17.32 16.72 -9.10
CA VAL A 180 16.50 17.08 -7.94
C VAL A 180 16.20 18.57 -7.97
N ASP A 181 14.92 18.90 -8.04
CA ASP A 181 14.43 20.26 -7.85
C ASP A 181 14.07 20.49 -6.39
N PHE A 182 14.73 21.45 -5.75
CA PHE A 182 14.47 21.84 -4.37
C PHE A 182 13.40 22.93 -4.23
N GLN A 183 13.00 23.56 -5.34
CA GLN A 183 12.07 24.68 -5.28
C GLN A 183 10.75 24.32 -4.58
N PRO A 184 10.12 23.17 -4.86
CA PRO A 184 8.89 22.77 -4.16
C PRO A 184 9.06 22.62 -2.64
N VAL A 185 10.27 22.24 -2.18
CA VAL A 185 10.57 22.11 -0.75
C VAL A 185 10.79 23.47 -0.10
N ILE A 186 11.45 24.38 -0.82
CA ILE A 186 11.73 25.76 -0.33
C ILE A 186 10.42 26.55 -0.21
N ASP A 187 9.53 26.40 -1.18
CA ASP A 187 8.25 27.12 -1.23
C ASP A 187 7.17 26.49 -0.33
N ALA A 188 7.40 25.25 0.15
CA ALA A 188 6.44 24.57 1.00
C ALA A 188 6.33 25.23 2.38
N PRO A 189 5.12 25.47 2.89
CA PRO A 189 4.93 25.97 4.24
C PRO A 189 5.33 24.89 5.26
N TRP A 190 5.95 25.32 6.38
CA TRP A 190 6.37 24.41 7.48
C TRP A 190 5.22 23.64 8.12
N PHE A 191 4.02 24.22 8.12
CA PHE A 191 2.79 23.62 8.61
C PHE A 191 1.69 23.79 7.57
N GLN A 192 1.22 22.70 7.03
CA GLN A 192 0.10 22.66 6.12
C GLN A 192 -0.88 21.58 6.55
N ILE A 193 -2.15 21.96 6.60
CA ILE A 193 -3.23 20.99 6.81
C ILE A 193 -3.40 20.24 5.47
N PRO A 194 -3.39 18.90 5.46
CA PRO A 194 -3.63 18.12 4.25
C PRO A 194 -4.97 18.49 3.60
N ASN A 195 -5.04 18.40 2.28
CA ASN A 195 -6.27 18.72 1.53
C ASN A 195 -7.28 17.59 1.67
N PHE A 196 -8.07 17.62 2.74
CA PHE A 196 -9.12 16.62 2.97
C PHE A 196 -10.20 16.71 1.90
N THR A 197 -10.52 15.58 1.29
CA THR A 197 -11.71 15.41 0.44
C THR A 197 -12.85 14.88 1.30
N VAL A 198 -13.77 15.77 1.69
CA VAL A 198 -14.84 15.47 2.65
C VAL A 198 -16.09 15.02 1.92
N PRO A 199 -16.65 13.83 2.23
CA PRO A 199 -17.92 13.38 1.68
C PRO A 199 -19.04 14.38 1.99
N PHE A 200 -19.96 14.57 1.04
CA PHE A 200 -21.08 15.51 1.07
C PHE A 200 -20.71 17.00 1.06
N VAL A 201 -19.42 17.35 1.10
CA VAL A 201 -18.92 18.74 0.94
C VAL A 201 -18.25 18.87 -0.42
N ASP A 202 -17.22 18.08 -0.68
CA ASP A 202 -16.44 18.15 -1.92
C ASP A 202 -16.99 17.23 -3.01
N TYR A 203 -17.71 16.17 -2.63
CA TYR A 203 -18.38 15.27 -3.55
C TYR A 203 -19.59 14.60 -2.90
N THR A 204 -20.55 14.22 -3.72
CA THR A 204 -21.70 13.42 -3.27
C THR A 204 -21.36 11.93 -3.42
N PRO A 205 -21.28 11.16 -2.30
CA PRO A 205 -21.00 9.73 -2.39
C PRO A 205 -22.09 9.02 -3.18
N GLN A 206 -21.71 8.34 -4.25
CA GLN A 206 -22.61 7.53 -5.07
C GLN A 206 -22.07 6.12 -5.16
N LEU A 207 -22.91 5.14 -4.82
CA LEU A 207 -22.58 3.74 -4.97
C LEU A 207 -23.04 3.26 -6.35
N THR A 208 -22.07 3.10 -7.26
CA THR A 208 -22.34 2.60 -8.62
C THR A 208 -21.94 1.13 -8.74
N TRP A 209 -22.53 0.44 -9.72
CA TRP A 209 -22.14 -0.95 -10.05
C TRP A 209 -20.67 -1.05 -10.46
N GLU A 210 -20.13 -0.02 -11.09
CA GLU A 210 -18.72 0.06 -11.46
C GLU A 210 -17.82 -0.05 -10.23
N ILE A 211 -18.10 0.74 -9.18
CA ILE A 211 -17.34 0.70 -7.91
C ILE A 211 -17.42 -0.69 -7.28
N ILE A 212 -18.62 -1.28 -7.23
CA ILE A 212 -18.81 -2.61 -6.65
C ILE A 212 -18.00 -3.66 -7.41
N LEU A 213 -18.10 -3.69 -8.74
CA LEU A 213 -17.46 -4.70 -9.57
C LEU A 213 -15.92 -4.55 -9.61
N MET A 214 -15.41 -3.32 -9.45
CA MET A 214 -13.97 -3.08 -9.41
C MET A 214 -13.35 -3.33 -8.04
N MET A 215 -14.00 -2.88 -6.95
CA MET A 215 -13.37 -2.87 -5.62
C MET A 215 -13.64 -4.13 -4.80
N VAL A 216 -14.87 -4.69 -4.88
CA VAL A 216 -15.26 -5.83 -4.03
C VAL A 216 -14.50 -7.12 -4.39
N PRO A 217 -14.37 -7.54 -5.66
CA PRO A 217 -13.63 -8.75 -5.99
C PRO A 217 -12.15 -8.66 -5.61
N ILE A 218 -11.55 -7.48 -5.77
CA ILE A 218 -10.13 -7.27 -5.43
C ILE A 218 -9.87 -7.34 -3.93
N ALA A 219 -10.86 -7.07 -3.07
CA ALA A 219 -10.72 -7.17 -1.62
C ALA A 219 -10.22 -8.55 -1.14
N ILE A 220 -10.45 -9.62 -1.91
CA ILE A 220 -9.95 -10.96 -1.59
C ILE A 220 -8.41 -11.03 -1.57
N VAL A 221 -7.77 -10.17 -2.37
CA VAL A 221 -6.31 -10.13 -2.51
C VAL A 221 -5.65 -9.64 -1.22
N PRO A 222 -5.92 -8.42 -0.70
CA PRO A 222 -5.32 -7.97 0.54
C PRO A 222 -5.84 -8.74 1.76
N ILE A 223 -7.04 -9.32 1.74
CA ILE A 223 -7.47 -10.27 2.79
C ILE A 223 -6.52 -11.48 2.83
N SER A 224 -6.14 -12.02 1.66
CA SER A 224 -5.18 -13.13 1.58
C SER A 224 -3.79 -12.72 2.05
N GLU A 225 -3.33 -11.51 1.66
CA GLU A 225 -2.06 -10.94 2.13
C GLU A 225 -2.06 -10.75 3.64
N HIS A 226 -3.16 -10.23 4.20
CA HIS A 226 -3.32 -10.04 5.64
C HIS A 226 -3.19 -11.37 6.39
N ILE A 227 -3.88 -12.42 5.93
CA ILE A 227 -3.79 -13.77 6.53
C ILE A 227 -2.35 -14.28 6.48
N GLY A 228 -1.69 -14.17 5.32
CA GLY A 228 -0.30 -14.56 5.14
C GLY A 228 0.65 -13.78 6.05
N GLY A 229 0.47 -12.47 6.12
CA GLY A 229 1.23 -11.57 6.99
C GLY A 229 1.09 -11.94 8.48
N GLN A 230 -0.12 -12.26 8.94
CA GLN A 230 -0.35 -12.71 10.32
C GLN A 230 0.36 -14.03 10.65
N LEU A 231 0.39 -14.98 9.71
CA LEU A 231 1.09 -16.24 9.88
C LEU A 231 2.62 -16.05 9.96
N VAL A 232 3.17 -15.20 9.08
CA VAL A 232 4.61 -14.89 9.06
C VAL A 232 5.01 -14.10 10.31
N LEU A 233 4.26 -13.06 10.65
CA LEU A 233 4.50 -12.25 11.84
C LEU A 233 4.40 -13.10 13.12
N GLY A 234 3.45 -14.02 13.15
CA GLY A 234 3.29 -14.98 14.24
C GLY A 234 4.51 -15.88 14.43
N LYS A 235 5.08 -16.39 13.32
CA LYS A 235 6.33 -17.18 13.37
C LYS A 235 7.50 -16.37 13.90
N ILE A 236 7.65 -15.12 13.45
CA ILE A 236 8.74 -14.24 13.89
C ILE A 236 8.59 -13.88 15.37
N ALA A 237 7.38 -13.59 15.84
CA ALA A 237 7.10 -13.19 17.21
C ALA A 237 6.97 -14.38 18.17
N GLY A 238 7.02 -15.62 17.68
CA GLY A 238 6.79 -16.82 18.50
C GLY A 238 5.37 -16.92 19.08
N LYS A 239 4.37 -16.32 18.41
CA LYS A 239 2.97 -16.22 18.85
C LYS A 239 2.01 -16.66 17.74
N ASN A 240 0.84 -17.15 18.13
CA ASN A 240 -0.21 -17.48 17.16
C ASN A 240 -1.26 -16.36 17.09
N PHE A 241 -1.05 -15.39 16.23
CA PHE A 241 -1.97 -14.26 16.07
C PHE A 241 -3.31 -14.63 15.42
N VAL A 242 -3.37 -15.76 14.75
CA VAL A 242 -4.61 -16.30 14.18
C VAL A 242 -5.57 -16.76 15.29
N GLU A 243 -5.04 -17.24 16.42
CA GLU A 243 -5.81 -17.67 17.59
C GLU A 243 -6.00 -16.54 18.61
N LYS A 244 -4.93 -15.80 18.93
CA LYS A 244 -4.95 -14.66 19.88
C LYS A 244 -4.24 -13.44 19.27
N PRO A 245 -4.93 -12.30 19.12
CA PRO A 245 -6.31 -11.96 19.55
C PRO A 245 -7.41 -12.56 18.68
N GLY A 246 -7.04 -13.30 17.62
CA GLY A 246 -7.93 -13.96 16.68
C GLY A 246 -8.02 -13.23 15.34
N LEU A 247 -8.04 -14.00 14.27
CA LEU A 247 -8.04 -13.50 12.90
C LEU A 247 -9.23 -12.56 12.61
N HIS A 248 -10.39 -12.80 13.23
CA HIS A 248 -11.57 -11.94 13.09
C HIS A 248 -11.33 -10.50 13.58
N ARG A 249 -10.56 -10.32 14.67
CA ARG A 249 -10.22 -8.98 15.17
C ARG A 249 -9.19 -8.30 14.29
N SER A 250 -8.22 -9.07 13.84
CA SER A 250 -7.18 -8.59 12.96
C SER A 250 -7.77 -8.12 11.62
N LEU A 251 -8.65 -8.91 10.99
CA LEU A 251 -9.36 -8.51 9.77
C LEU A 251 -10.29 -7.31 9.99
N PHE A 252 -11.01 -7.26 11.11
CA PHE A 252 -11.89 -6.14 11.41
C PHE A 252 -11.13 -4.82 11.62
N GLY A 253 -9.94 -4.93 12.22
CA GLY A 253 -9.10 -3.74 12.43
C GLY A 253 -8.36 -3.27 11.18
N ASP A 254 -8.14 -4.17 10.20
CA ASP A 254 -7.49 -3.85 8.93
C ASP A 254 -8.48 -3.18 7.95
N GLY A 255 -9.75 -3.55 7.96
CA GLY A 255 -10.82 -2.97 7.15
C GLY A 255 -11.34 -1.64 7.67
#